data_e8a2b6706a0c18f0757f514fa091b27b
#
_entry.id   e8a2b6706a0c18f0757f514fa091b27b
#
_cell.length_a   1.000
_cell.length_b   1.000
_cell.length_c   1.000
_cell.angle_alpha   90.00
_cell.angle_beta   90.00
_cell.angle_gamma   90.00
#
_symmetry.space_group_name_H-M   'P 1'
#
loop_
_entity.id
_entity.type
_entity.pdbx_description
1 polymer ?
#
loop_
_entity_poly.entity_id
_entity_poly.type
_entity_poly.pdbx_seq_one_letter_code
_entity_poly.pdbx_strand_id
1 'polypeptide(L)'
;LGEVRWPVYIVHVSQLDAVATAQSFDRSALMSAEQKKAIAAQLAGVSFTKGFGQTLKSLLSQGIGVHHAGMLPRYRRLVERLTQAGLLPIVCGTDTLGVGINVPIRTVVLTSLVKFDGARERHLSAREFHQIAGRAGRAGFDTRGYVVVQAPEHVIDNARALARAGDDERKRRKIVRKKAPEGRVNWTDKTFERLRDAAPETLTSQFQVTTTMVLNLMERDGDPVAAMADLLERAHEPAAQRRRHVRRALEIYLSLRTAGVLTHVSSAQAAADGRPRLRLAVDLPADFALNQP
;
A
#
# COMPACT_ATOMS: atom_id res chain seq x y z
N LEU A 1 -1.64 -31.58 -2.62
CA LEU A 1 -1.73 -30.36 -1.84
C LEU A 1 -0.82 -30.52 -0.64
N GLY A 2 0.45 -30.08 -0.78
CA GLY A 2 1.42 -30.10 0.32
C GLY A 2 0.93 -29.28 1.51
N GLU A 3 1.48 -29.54 2.67
CA GLU A 3 1.17 -28.95 3.97
C GLU A 3 0.81 -27.47 3.88
N VAL A 4 -0.45 -27.14 4.22
CA VAL A 4 -0.89 -25.74 4.32
C VAL A 4 -0.13 -25.10 5.48
N ARG A 5 0.66 -24.09 5.18
CA ARG A 5 1.58 -23.47 6.14
C ARG A 5 0.97 -22.17 6.62
N TRP A 6 0.16 -22.26 7.64
CA TRP A 6 -0.54 -21.16 8.31
C TRP A 6 0.41 -20.29 9.17
N PRO A 7 0.11 -19.00 9.37
CA PRO A 7 -0.97 -18.22 8.75
C PRO A 7 -0.69 -17.84 7.29
N VAL A 8 -1.77 -17.72 6.51
CA VAL A 8 -1.74 -17.34 5.10
C VAL A 8 -2.32 -15.94 4.89
N TYR A 9 -1.59 -15.11 4.17
CA TYR A 9 -2.08 -13.82 3.69
C TYR A 9 -2.29 -13.87 2.18
N ILE A 10 -3.53 -13.68 1.75
CA ILE A 10 -3.92 -13.68 0.34
C ILE A 10 -4.08 -12.24 -0.10
N VAL A 11 -3.19 -11.81 -0.99
CA VAL A 11 -3.09 -10.44 -1.48
C VAL A 11 -3.83 -10.30 -2.80
N HIS A 12 -4.83 -9.45 -2.80
CA HIS A 12 -5.69 -9.14 -3.94
C HIS A 12 -5.38 -7.75 -4.51
N VAL A 13 -5.71 -7.57 -5.77
CA VAL A 13 -5.59 -6.28 -6.46
C VAL A 13 -6.73 -5.33 -6.05
N SER A 14 -7.91 -5.89 -5.77
CA SER A 14 -9.08 -5.11 -5.39
C SER A 14 -9.61 -5.47 -4.00
N GLN A 15 -10.27 -4.52 -3.37
CA GLN A 15 -10.94 -4.72 -2.08
C GLN A 15 -12.13 -5.68 -2.21
N LEU A 16 -12.84 -5.64 -3.33
CA LEU A 16 -13.99 -6.52 -3.61
C LEU A 16 -13.55 -7.97 -3.71
N ASP A 17 -12.45 -8.25 -4.43
CA ASP A 17 -11.92 -9.61 -4.57
C ASP A 17 -11.43 -10.17 -3.23
N ALA A 18 -10.82 -9.32 -2.38
CA ALA A 18 -10.42 -9.72 -1.05
C ALA A 18 -11.61 -10.17 -0.19
N VAL A 19 -12.71 -9.42 -0.22
CA VAL A 19 -13.94 -9.77 0.50
C VAL A 19 -14.60 -11.01 -0.10
N ALA A 20 -14.73 -11.08 -1.42
CA ALA A 20 -15.33 -12.24 -2.11
C ALA A 20 -14.57 -13.54 -1.83
N THR A 21 -13.24 -13.48 -1.89
CA THR A 21 -12.39 -14.64 -1.54
C THR A 21 -12.57 -15.03 -0.08
N ALA A 22 -12.58 -14.08 0.85
CA ALA A 22 -12.81 -14.37 2.27
C ALA A 22 -14.16 -15.06 2.50
N GLN A 23 -15.20 -14.65 1.78
CA GLN A 23 -16.53 -15.24 1.87
C GLN A 23 -16.66 -16.62 1.20
N SER A 24 -15.77 -16.93 0.24
CA SER A 24 -15.79 -18.21 -0.51
C SER A 24 -15.18 -19.40 0.25
N PHE A 25 -14.44 -19.14 1.34
CA PHE A 25 -13.84 -20.22 2.11
C PHE A 25 -14.89 -21.08 2.80
N ASP A 26 -14.71 -22.40 2.68
CA ASP A 26 -15.51 -23.36 3.43
C ASP A 26 -15.20 -23.28 4.93
N ARG A 27 -16.24 -23.15 5.72
CA ARG A 27 -16.23 -22.66 7.10
C ARG A 27 -15.90 -23.73 8.14
N SER A 28 -15.72 -24.98 7.73
CA SER A 28 -15.84 -26.12 8.66
C SER A 28 -14.57 -26.54 9.39
N ALA A 29 -13.36 -26.25 8.88
CA ALA A 29 -12.15 -26.95 9.33
C ALA A 29 -10.94 -26.07 9.67
N LEU A 30 -11.05 -24.76 9.73
CA LEU A 30 -9.88 -23.86 9.84
C LEU A 30 -9.38 -23.66 11.28
N MET A 31 -10.19 -23.94 12.30
CA MET A 31 -9.88 -23.60 13.68
C MET A 31 -10.26 -24.68 14.67
N SER A 32 -9.43 -24.82 15.72
CA SER A 32 -9.77 -25.61 16.90
C SER A 32 -10.88 -24.94 17.76
N ALA A 33 -11.50 -25.72 18.64
CA ALA A 33 -12.50 -25.19 19.57
C ALA A 33 -11.90 -24.09 20.49
N GLU A 34 -10.63 -24.23 20.88
CA GLU A 34 -9.91 -23.28 21.72
C GLU A 34 -9.68 -21.95 20.98
N GLN A 35 -9.27 -22.00 19.71
CA GLN A 35 -9.12 -20.81 18.88
C GLN A 35 -10.45 -20.07 18.70
N LYS A 36 -11.55 -20.81 18.46
CA LYS A 36 -12.89 -20.21 18.37
C LYS A 36 -13.29 -19.50 19.66
N LYS A 37 -13.02 -20.12 20.83
CA LYS A 37 -13.27 -19.51 22.13
C LYS A 37 -12.42 -18.26 22.35
N ALA A 38 -11.14 -18.30 21.99
CA ALA A 38 -10.25 -17.14 22.10
C ALA A 38 -10.70 -15.96 21.23
N ILE A 39 -11.12 -16.22 19.98
CA ILE A 39 -11.68 -15.19 19.10
C ILE A 39 -12.99 -14.65 19.69
N ALA A 40 -13.90 -15.49 20.14
CA ALA A 40 -15.15 -15.04 20.75
C ALA A 40 -14.92 -14.10 21.92
N ALA A 41 -13.93 -14.38 22.77
CA ALA A 41 -13.53 -13.52 23.87
C ALA A 41 -13.00 -12.16 23.39
N GLN A 42 -12.20 -12.14 22.30
CA GLN A 42 -11.68 -10.90 21.71
C GLN A 42 -12.75 -10.07 20.98
N LEU A 43 -13.80 -10.70 20.48
CA LEU A 43 -14.92 -10.02 19.85
C LEU A 43 -15.99 -9.56 20.86
N ALA A 44 -15.97 -10.08 22.08
CA ALA A 44 -16.86 -9.60 23.15
C ALA A 44 -16.64 -8.12 23.40
N GLY A 45 -17.71 -7.33 23.41
CA GLY A 45 -17.64 -5.87 23.57
C GLY A 45 -17.28 -5.07 22.33
N VAL A 46 -16.96 -5.70 21.17
CA VAL A 46 -16.75 -4.99 19.93
C VAL A 46 -18.08 -4.69 19.25
N SER A 47 -18.35 -3.41 19.03
CA SER A 47 -19.54 -2.97 18.29
C SER A 47 -19.30 -3.06 16.76
N PHE A 48 -20.12 -3.84 16.08
CA PHE A 48 -20.10 -3.98 14.64
C PHE A 48 -21.30 -3.25 14.01
N THR A 49 -21.03 -2.43 13.00
CA THR A 49 -22.07 -1.72 12.24
C THR A 49 -22.87 -2.71 11.39
N LYS A 50 -24.09 -2.30 10.99
CA LYS A 50 -24.87 -3.02 9.98
C LYS A 50 -24.10 -3.13 8.66
N GLY A 51 -24.43 -4.09 7.83
CA GLY A 51 -23.75 -4.33 6.54
C GLY A 51 -22.37 -5.01 6.73
N PHE A 52 -21.31 -4.43 6.18
CA PHE A 52 -19.98 -5.03 6.17
C PHE A 52 -19.47 -5.39 7.58
N GLY A 53 -19.83 -4.61 8.62
CA GLY A 53 -19.43 -4.95 9.98
C GLY A 53 -19.94 -6.32 10.44
N GLN A 54 -21.17 -6.69 10.09
CA GLN A 54 -21.74 -8.01 10.42
C GLN A 54 -21.06 -9.13 9.60
N THR A 55 -20.78 -8.87 8.33
CA THR A 55 -20.00 -9.79 7.48
C THR A 55 -18.62 -10.04 8.08
N LEU A 56 -17.92 -8.97 8.47
CA LEU A 56 -16.60 -9.08 9.09
C LEU A 56 -16.65 -9.86 10.40
N LYS A 57 -17.65 -9.61 11.28
CA LYS A 57 -17.84 -10.37 12.51
C LYS A 57 -17.98 -11.86 12.23
N SER A 58 -18.80 -12.22 11.26
CA SER A 58 -19.00 -13.63 10.84
C SER A 58 -17.70 -14.25 10.36
N LEU A 59 -16.93 -13.57 9.51
CA LEU A 59 -15.65 -14.06 8.99
C LEU A 59 -14.62 -14.22 10.10
N LEU A 60 -14.46 -13.23 10.98
CA LEU A 60 -13.56 -13.28 12.12
C LEU A 60 -13.87 -14.45 13.05
N SER A 61 -15.16 -14.71 13.34
CA SER A 61 -15.60 -15.85 14.15
C SER A 61 -15.19 -17.19 13.55
N GLN A 62 -14.80 -17.21 12.28
CA GLN A 62 -14.36 -18.40 11.54
C GLN A 62 -12.84 -18.42 11.30
N GLY A 63 -12.09 -17.47 11.88
CA GLY A 63 -10.64 -17.35 11.70
C GLY A 63 -10.23 -16.71 10.38
N ILE A 64 -11.14 -16.03 9.69
CA ILE A 64 -10.86 -15.37 8.43
C ILE A 64 -10.86 -13.86 8.64
N GLY A 65 -9.70 -13.22 8.41
CA GLY A 65 -9.56 -11.78 8.43
C GLY A 65 -9.76 -11.16 7.05
N VAL A 66 -10.25 -9.93 7.03
CA VAL A 66 -10.24 -9.07 5.83
C VAL A 66 -9.52 -7.78 6.19
N HIS A 67 -8.60 -7.31 5.33
CA HIS A 67 -7.85 -6.10 5.58
C HIS A 67 -7.60 -5.30 4.29
N HIS A 68 -8.16 -4.09 4.21
CA HIS A 68 -7.92 -3.14 3.12
C HIS A 68 -8.16 -1.69 3.56
N ALA A 69 -7.67 -0.73 2.77
CA ALA A 69 -7.73 0.71 3.10
C ALA A 69 -9.16 1.26 3.27
N GLY A 70 -10.15 0.69 2.56
CA GLY A 70 -11.54 1.10 2.65
C GLY A 70 -12.28 0.69 3.92
N MET A 71 -11.63 -0.07 4.83
CA MET A 71 -12.23 -0.45 6.11
C MET A 71 -12.11 0.68 7.13
N LEU A 72 -13.08 0.74 8.06
CA LEU A 72 -12.97 1.63 9.21
C LEU A 72 -11.70 1.33 10.02
N PRO A 73 -10.96 2.35 10.49
CA PRO A 73 -9.69 2.16 11.22
C PRO A 73 -9.80 1.21 12.43
N ARG A 74 -10.95 1.24 13.13
CA ARG A 74 -11.20 0.34 14.27
C ARG A 74 -11.25 -1.14 13.85
N TYR A 75 -11.77 -1.46 12.67
CA TYR A 75 -11.84 -2.82 12.15
C TYR A 75 -10.47 -3.29 11.64
N ARG A 76 -9.71 -2.42 10.97
CA ARG A 76 -8.33 -2.72 10.58
C ARG A 76 -7.49 -3.10 11.80
N ARG A 77 -7.50 -2.26 12.83
CA ARG A 77 -6.80 -2.53 14.11
C ARG A 77 -7.25 -3.80 14.80
N LEU A 78 -8.54 -4.15 14.72
CA LEU A 78 -9.04 -5.41 15.26
C LEU A 78 -8.46 -6.61 14.51
N VAL A 79 -8.51 -6.61 13.18
CA VAL A 79 -7.93 -7.67 12.33
C VAL A 79 -6.44 -7.80 12.58
N GLU A 80 -5.71 -6.69 12.63
CA GLU A 80 -4.28 -6.64 12.91
C GLU A 80 -3.95 -7.28 14.26
N ARG A 81 -4.65 -6.90 15.31
CA ARG A 81 -4.49 -7.47 16.65
C ARG A 81 -4.76 -8.97 16.71
N LEU A 82 -5.85 -9.43 16.07
CA LEU A 82 -6.18 -10.85 16.02
C LEU A 82 -5.13 -11.65 15.22
N THR A 83 -4.61 -11.06 14.13
CA THR A 83 -3.54 -11.69 13.33
C THR A 83 -2.23 -11.75 14.11
N GLN A 84 -1.87 -10.68 14.82
CA GLN A 84 -0.68 -10.65 15.72
C GLN A 84 -0.78 -11.70 16.83
N ALA A 85 -1.97 -11.92 17.36
CA ALA A 85 -2.23 -12.95 18.35
C ALA A 85 -2.25 -14.39 17.77
N GLY A 86 -2.03 -14.56 16.46
CA GLY A 86 -2.04 -15.87 15.79
C GLY A 86 -3.42 -16.52 15.70
N LEU A 87 -4.48 -15.75 15.88
CA LEU A 87 -5.85 -16.25 15.91
C LEU A 87 -6.49 -16.36 14.52
N LEU A 88 -5.91 -15.70 13.51
CA LEU A 88 -6.44 -15.74 12.14
C LEU A 88 -5.54 -16.57 11.23
N PRO A 89 -5.91 -17.83 10.94
CA PRO A 89 -5.19 -18.66 9.97
C PRO A 89 -5.19 -18.07 8.56
N ILE A 90 -6.25 -17.39 8.14
CA ILE A 90 -6.33 -16.75 6.83
C ILE A 90 -6.61 -15.26 6.99
N VAL A 91 -5.90 -14.44 6.22
CA VAL A 91 -6.23 -13.03 6.02
C VAL A 91 -6.28 -12.76 4.52
N CYS A 92 -7.41 -12.23 4.04
CA CYS A 92 -7.56 -11.73 2.67
C CYS A 92 -7.48 -10.20 2.68
N GLY A 93 -6.70 -9.63 1.79
CA GLY A 93 -6.59 -8.17 1.77
C GLY A 93 -5.86 -7.63 0.55
N THR A 94 -5.63 -6.34 0.55
CA THR A 94 -4.78 -5.67 -0.43
C THR A 94 -3.37 -5.49 0.14
N ASP A 95 -2.46 -4.90 -0.59
CA ASP A 95 -1.06 -4.65 -0.21
C ASP A 95 -0.88 -3.80 1.08
N THR A 96 -1.97 -3.37 1.70
CA THR A 96 -1.98 -2.49 2.88
C THR A 96 -1.76 -3.18 4.22
N LEU A 97 -1.92 -4.51 4.32
CA LEU A 97 -1.71 -5.22 5.59
C LEU A 97 -0.24 -5.20 5.98
N GLY A 98 0.02 -4.83 7.21
CA GLY A 98 1.36 -4.86 7.78
C GLY A 98 2.23 -3.66 7.39
N VAL A 99 1.68 -2.62 6.75
CA VAL A 99 2.38 -1.35 6.62
C VAL A 99 2.49 -0.72 8.02
N GLY A 100 3.73 -0.67 8.54
CA GLY A 100 3.99 -0.13 9.87
C GLY A 100 3.73 -1.07 11.05
N ILE A 101 3.30 -2.32 10.83
CA ILE A 101 3.09 -3.32 11.87
C ILE A 101 3.72 -4.68 11.52
N ASN A 102 4.22 -5.35 12.54
CA ASN A 102 4.71 -6.72 12.40
C ASN A 102 3.55 -7.71 12.53
N VAL A 103 3.16 -8.34 11.42
CA VAL A 103 2.11 -9.35 11.38
C VAL A 103 2.76 -10.72 11.10
N PRO A 104 2.55 -11.73 11.95
CA PRO A 104 3.21 -13.02 11.81
C PRO A 104 2.54 -13.86 10.69
N ILE A 105 2.95 -13.64 9.45
CA ILE A 105 2.49 -14.37 8.26
C ILE A 105 3.56 -15.37 7.85
N ARG A 106 3.19 -16.63 7.67
CA ARG A 106 4.10 -17.68 7.17
C ARG A 106 4.10 -17.77 5.66
N THR A 107 2.92 -17.65 5.06
CA THR A 107 2.73 -17.78 3.61
C THR A 107 2.01 -16.56 3.06
N VAL A 108 2.58 -15.97 2.02
CA VAL A 108 1.95 -14.91 1.22
C VAL A 108 1.53 -15.49 -0.11
N VAL A 109 0.27 -15.29 -0.48
CA VAL A 109 -0.30 -15.69 -1.79
C VAL A 109 -0.66 -14.42 -2.55
N LEU A 110 0.01 -14.15 -3.67
CA LEU A 110 -0.38 -13.08 -4.58
C LEU A 110 -1.35 -13.65 -5.62
N THR A 111 -2.54 -13.08 -5.71
CA THR A 111 -3.54 -13.51 -6.70
C THR A 111 -3.26 -12.93 -8.09
N SER A 112 -2.41 -11.90 -8.17
CA SER A 112 -2.00 -11.25 -9.42
C SER A 112 -0.62 -10.59 -9.27
N LEU A 113 0.12 -10.48 -10.36
CA LEU A 113 1.32 -9.64 -10.48
C LEU A 113 1.04 -8.31 -11.19
N VAL A 114 -0.23 -7.97 -11.34
CA VAL A 114 -0.70 -6.73 -11.98
C VAL A 114 -1.50 -5.92 -10.96
N LYS A 115 -1.37 -4.60 -11.00
CA LYS A 115 -2.20 -3.68 -10.23
C LYS A 115 -2.65 -2.50 -11.10
N PHE A 116 -3.72 -1.84 -10.69
CA PHE A 116 -4.17 -0.57 -11.25
C PHE A 116 -3.50 0.58 -10.51
N ASP A 117 -2.87 1.51 -11.23
CA ASP A 117 -2.11 2.64 -10.65
C ASP A 117 -2.93 3.94 -10.54
N GLY A 118 -4.22 3.87 -10.83
CA GLY A 118 -5.13 5.03 -10.90
C GLY A 118 -5.43 5.48 -12.33
N ALA A 119 -4.59 5.10 -13.31
CA ALA A 119 -4.76 5.43 -14.73
C ALA A 119 -4.84 4.18 -15.60
N ARG A 120 -4.02 3.18 -15.33
CA ARG A 120 -3.90 1.96 -16.14
C ARG A 120 -3.49 0.75 -15.31
N GLU A 121 -3.73 -0.45 -15.87
CA GLU A 121 -3.15 -1.68 -15.35
C GLU A 121 -1.65 -1.73 -15.69
N ARG A 122 -0.82 -2.14 -14.74
CA ARG A 122 0.61 -2.41 -14.93
C ARG A 122 1.10 -3.56 -14.06
N HIS A 123 2.23 -4.15 -14.43
CA HIS A 123 2.90 -5.08 -13.53
C HIS A 123 3.31 -4.40 -12.22
N LEU A 124 3.38 -5.17 -11.16
CA LEU A 124 4.05 -4.73 -9.94
C LEU A 124 5.48 -4.31 -10.27
N SER A 125 5.98 -3.31 -9.57
CA SER A 125 7.42 -3.04 -9.54
C SER A 125 8.13 -4.10 -8.68
N ALA A 126 9.45 -4.25 -8.84
CA ALA A 126 10.23 -5.16 -7.99
C ALA A 126 10.11 -4.76 -6.53
N ARG A 127 10.13 -3.46 -6.22
CA ARG A 127 9.91 -2.93 -4.88
C ARG A 127 8.56 -3.35 -4.30
N GLU A 128 7.46 -3.17 -5.04
CA GLU A 128 6.12 -3.55 -4.60
C GLU A 128 6.04 -5.07 -4.35
N PHE A 129 6.59 -5.86 -5.28
CA PHE A 129 6.64 -7.31 -5.11
C PHE A 129 7.42 -7.73 -3.86
N HIS A 130 8.63 -7.21 -3.66
CA HIS A 130 9.46 -7.54 -2.50
C HIS A 130 8.85 -7.02 -1.19
N GLN A 131 8.17 -5.87 -1.20
CA GLN A 131 7.46 -5.34 -0.04
C GLN A 131 6.33 -6.26 0.42
N ILE A 132 5.61 -6.87 -0.53
CA ILE A 132 4.55 -7.84 -0.24
C ILE A 132 5.16 -9.20 0.13
N ALA A 133 6.09 -9.70 -0.68
CA ALA A 133 6.76 -10.99 -0.47
C ALA A 133 7.55 -11.04 0.84
N GLY A 134 8.16 -9.92 1.23
CA GLY A 134 8.91 -9.78 2.49
C GLY A 134 8.05 -9.89 3.76
N ARG A 135 6.73 -10.03 3.64
CA ARG A 135 5.83 -10.36 4.76
C ARG A 135 5.83 -11.85 5.08
N ALA A 136 6.35 -12.70 4.17
CA ALA A 136 6.40 -14.13 4.37
C ALA A 136 7.54 -14.53 5.32
N GLY A 137 7.21 -15.36 6.31
CA GLY A 137 8.15 -15.82 7.33
C GLY A 137 8.07 -14.97 8.61
N ARG A 138 8.02 -15.68 9.74
CA ARG A 138 7.93 -15.05 11.07
C ARG A 138 9.31 -15.07 11.73
N ALA A 139 9.89 -13.89 11.93
CA ALA A 139 11.18 -13.77 12.62
C ALA A 139 11.12 -14.46 14.01
N GLY A 140 12.07 -15.32 14.30
CA GLY A 140 12.15 -16.07 15.55
C GLY A 140 11.25 -17.32 15.64
N PHE A 141 10.34 -17.55 14.67
CA PHE A 141 9.43 -18.71 14.67
C PHE A 141 9.58 -19.61 13.44
N ASP A 142 9.80 -19.03 12.27
CA ASP A 142 9.88 -19.76 11.02
C ASP A 142 11.32 -19.72 10.48
N THR A 143 11.82 -20.88 10.04
CA THR A 143 13.07 -20.99 9.30
C THR A 143 12.90 -20.65 7.82
N ARG A 144 11.66 -20.70 7.32
CA ARG A 144 11.31 -20.41 5.92
C ARG A 144 9.93 -19.76 5.82
N GLY A 145 9.86 -18.65 5.07
CA GLY A 145 8.62 -18.07 4.56
C GLY A 145 8.32 -18.59 3.16
N TYR A 146 7.05 -18.55 2.77
CA TYR A 146 6.59 -19.01 1.46
C TYR A 146 5.89 -17.90 0.73
N VAL A 147 6.25 -17.72 -0.54
CA VAL A 147 5.57 -16.82 -1.46
C VAL A 147 5.03 -17.64 -2.62
N VAL A 148 3.73 -17.56 -2.84
CA VAL A 148 3.03 -18.26 -3.92
C VAL A 148 2.37 -17.22 -4.81
N VAL A 149 2.48 -17.37 -6.11
CA VAL A 149 1.81 -16.52 -7.09
C VAL A 149 0.79 -17.37 -7.84
N GLN A 150 -0.45 -16.93 -7.84
CA GLN A 150 -1.51 -17.56 -8.62
C GLN A 150 -1.28 -17.29 -10.11
N ALA A 151 -1.33 -18.34 -10.94
CA ALA A 151 -1.31 -18.17 -12.38
C ALA A 151 -2.58 -17.44 -12.87
N PRO A 152 -2.52 -16.76 -14.04
CA PRO A 152 -3.71 -16.16 -14.65
C PRO A 152 -4.83 -17.18 -14.90
N GLU A 153 -6.08 -16.73 -14.82
CA GLU A 153 -7.26 -17.62 -14.92
C GLU A 153 -7.25 -18.47 -16.21
N HIS A 154 -6.93 -17.88 -17.34
CA HIS A 154 -6.85 -18.61 -18.61
C HIS A 154 -5.78 -19.73 -18.60
N VAL A 155 -4.68 -19.54 -17.87
CA VAL A 155 -3.63 -20.55 -17.69
C VAL A 155 -4.14 -21.68 -16.79
N ILE A 156 -4.83 -21.34 -15.70
CA ILE A 156 -5.45 -22.31 -14.78
C ILE A 156 -6.50 -23.14 -15.51
N ASP A 157 -7.36 -22.49 -16.30
CA ASP A 157 -8.40 -23.19 -17.04
C ASP A 157 -7.83 -24.13 -18.09
N ASN A 158 -6.79 -23.70 -18.80
CA ASN A 158 -6.08 -24.55 -19.78
C ASN A 158 -5.42 -25.74 -19.08
N ALA A 159 -4.79 -25.54 -17.93
CA ALA A 159 -4.19 -26.63 -17.16
C ALA A 159 -5.27 -27.61 -16.67
N ARG A 160 -6.41 -27.13 -16.17
CA ARG A 160 -7.55 -27.97 -15.77
C ARG A 160 -8.12 -28.76 -16.93
N ALA A 161 -8.26 -28.15 -18.11
CA ALA A 161 -8.74 -28.83 -19.30
C ALA A 161 -7.79 -29.95 -19.73
N LEU A 162 -6.48 -29.71 -19.70
CA LEU A 162 -5.46 -30.71 -19.99
C LEU A 162 -5.46 -31.85 -18.96
N ALA A 163 -5.58 -31.52 -17.67
CA ALA A 163 -5.65 -32.53 -16.62
C ALA A 163 -6.89 -33.44 -16.74
N ARG A 164 -8.04 -32.87 -17.14
CA ARG A 164 -9.27 -33.65 -17.39
C ARG A 164 -9.16 -34.57 -18.60
N ALA A 165 -8.35 -34.21 -19.61
CA ALA A 165 -8.11 -35.05 -20.78
C ALA A 165 -7.20 -36.24 -20.46
N GLY A 166 -6.46 -36.18 -19.34
CA GLY A 166 -5.51 -37.24 -18.96
C GLY A 166 -4.48 -37.50 -20.07
N ASP A 167 -4.17 -38.80 -20.31
CA ASP A 167 -3.22 -39.23 -21.36
C ASP A 167 -3.89 -39.48 -22.71
N ASP A 168 -5.19 -39.18 -22.87
CA ASP A 168 -5.92 -39.36 -24.12
C ASP A 168 -5.54 -38.24 -25.13
N GLU A 169 -4.64 -38.60 -26.07
CA GLU A 169 -4.18 -37.67 -27.10
C GLU A 169 -5.32 -37.11 -27.97
N ARG A 170 -6.39 -37.88 -28.24
CA ARG A 170 -7.52 -37.41 -29.05
C ARG A 170 -8.30 -36.33 -28.32
N LYS A 171 -8.49 -36.46 -27.01
CA LYS A 171 -9.11 -35.42 -26.17
C LYS A 171 -8.22 -34.20 -26.06
N ARG A 172 -6.91 -34.39 -25.86
CA ARG A 172 -5.93 -33.28 -25.80
C ARG A 172 -5.92 -32.42 -27.07
N ARG A 173 -5.97 -33.04 -28.26
CA ARG A 173 -6.02 -32.33 -29.56
C ARG A 173 -7.29 -31.50 -29.76
N LYS A 174 -8.40 -31.86 -29.09
CA LYS A 174 -9.68 -31.13 -29.19
C LYS A 174 -9.78 -29.96 -28.21
N ILE A 175 -8.84 -29.78 -27.29
CA ILE A 175 -8.87 -28.69 -26.32
C ILE A 175 -8.55 -27.36 -27.02
N VAL A 176 -9.54 -26.47 -27.06
CA VAL A 176 -9.34 -25.08 -27.47
C VAL A 176 -8.76 -24.32 -26.28
N ARG A 177 -7.50 -23.91 -26.40
CA ARG A 177 -6.83 -23.14 -25.33
C ARG A 177 -7.39 -21.73 -25.27
N LYS A 178 -7.78 -21.31 -24.06
CA LYS A 178 -8.14 -19.93 -23.77
C LYS A 178 -6.91 -19.03 -23.91
N LYS A 179 -7.05 -17.93 -24.62
CA LYS A 179 -6.02 -16.88 -24.72
C LYS A 179 -6.13 -15.91 -23.53
N ALA A 180 -5.06 -15.16 -23.29
CA ALA A 180 -5.12 -14.03 -22.37
C ALA A 180 -6.19 -13.02 -22.84
N PRO A 181 -6.93 -12.37 -21.93
CA PRO A 181 -7.88 -11.33 -22.29
C PRO A 181 -7.20 -10.19 -23.05
N GLU A 182 -7.78 -9.77 -24.15
CA GLU A 182 -7.28 -8.65 -24.95
C GLU A 182 -7.40 -7.34 -24.16
N GLY A 183 -6.45 -6.44 -24.34
CA GLY A 183 -6.43 -5.12 -23.70
C GLY A 183 -6.09 -5.12 -22.20
N ARG A 184 -5.79 -6.28 -21.60
CA ARG A 184 -5.36 -6.38 -20.20
C ARG A 184 -3.89 -6.78 -20.08
N VAL A 185 -3.24 -6.23 -19.05
CA VAL A 185 -1.88 -6.64 -18.71
C VAL A 185 -1.92 -8.06 -18.13
N ASN A 186 -1.12 -8.96 -18.69
CA ASN A 186 -1.04 -10.34 -18.27
C ASN A 186 0.34 -10.65 -17.68
N TRP A 187 0.45 -11.72 -16.90
CA TRP A 187 1.72 -12.17 -16.32
C TRP A 187 1.97 -13.66 -16.59
N THR A 188 3.21 -14.03 -16.52
CA THR A 188 3.72 -15.38 -16.77
C THR A 188 4.77 -15.73 -15.73
N ASP A 189 5.27 -16.97 -15.77
CA ASP A 189 6.40 -17.41 -14.94
C ASP A 189 7.62 -16.49 -15.11
N LYS A 190 7.92 -16.04 -16.36
CA LYS A 190 8.99 -15.08 -16.61
C LYS A 190 8.75 -13.72 -15.94
N THR A 191 7.50 -13.28 -15.81
CA THR A 191 7.17 -12.06 -15.06
C THR A 191 7.49 -12.25 -13.59
N PHE A 192 7.14 -13.40 -13.01
CA PHE A 192 7.44 -13.74 -11.63
C PHE A 192 8.96 -13.81 -11.38
N GLU A 193 9.69 -14.55 -12.23
CA GLU A 193 11.15 -14.68 -12.13
C GLU A 193 11.83 -13.31 -12.18
N ARG A 194 11.45 -12.47 -13.13
CA ARG A 194 11.96 -11.12 -13.23
C ARG A 194 11.71 -10.29 -11.96
N LEU A 195 10.52 -10.35 -11.39
CA LEU A 195 10.19 -9.60 -10.17
C LEU A 195 10.93 -10.15 -8.94
N ARG A 196 11.12 -11.47 -8.86
CA ARG A 196 11.87 -12.14 -7.80
C ARG A 196 13.34 -11.72 -7.81
N ASP A 197 13.95 -11.67 -8.98
CA ASP A 197 15.42 -11.52 -9.14
C ASP A 197 15.84 -10.05 -9.33
N ALA A 198 14.91 -9.15 -9.65
CA ALA A 198 15.22 -7.74 -9.84
C ALA A 198 15.49 -7.04 -8.49
N ALA A 199 16.50 -6.17 -8.49
CA ALA A 199 16.70 -5.25 -7.38
C ALA A 199 15.51 -4.28 -7.27
N PRO A 200 15.06 -3.93 -6.05
CA PRO A 200 14.03 -2.92 -5.86
C PRO A 200 14.48 -1.58 -6.46
N GLU A 201 13.56 -0.91 -7.14
CA GLU A 201 13.80 0.40 -7.72
C GLU A 201 14.19 1.41 -6.64
N THR A 202 15.06 2.35 -6.97
CA THR A 202 15.42 3.45 -6.07
C THR A 202 14.20 4.29 -5.75
N LEU A 203 14.07 4.71 -4.49
CA LEU A 203 13.01 5.62 -4.11
C LEU A 203 13.23 6.96 -4.81
N THR A 204 12.22 7.42 -5.52
CA THR A 204 12.15 8.79 -6.01
C THR A 204 11.20 9.56 -5.11
N SER A 205 11.62 10.76 -4.70
CA SER A 205 10.78 11.64 -3.91
C SER A 205 9.57 12.09 -4.76
N GLN A 206 8.40 12.16 -4.13
CA GLN A 206 7.21 12.80 -4.71
C GLN A 206 7.05 14.23 -4.15
N PHE A 207 8.14 14.80 -3.72
CA PHE A 207 8.19 16.14 -3.18
C PHE A 207 7.66 17.18 -4.18
N GLN A 208 6.80 18.05 -3.72
CA GLN A 208 6.24 19.15 -4.49
C GLN A 208 6.36 20.46 -3.71
N VAL A 209 6.81 21.51 -4.37
CA VAL A 209 6.80 22.84 -3.78
C VAL A 209 5.38 23.40 -3.85
N THR A 210 4.77 23.60 -2.69
CA THR A 210 3.43 24.18 -2.55
C THR A 210 3.48 25.57 -1.92
N THR A 211 2.44 26.36 -2.11
CA THR A 211 2.28 27.67 -1.45
C THR A 211 2.34 27.55 0.07
N THR A 212 1.66 26.56 0.64
CA THR A 212 1.67 26.26 2.08
C THR A 212 3.09 26.02 2.59
N MET A 213 3.91 25.27 1.85
CA MET A 213 5.29 25.01 2.25
C MET A 213 6.14 26.31 2.23
N VAL A 214 5.95 27.16 1.23
CA VAL A 214 6.65 28.46 1.17
C VAL A 214 6.24 29.32 2.36
N LEU A 215 4.95 29.41 2.68
CA LEU A 215 4.46 30.17 3.83
C LEU A 215 4.99 29.62 5.15
N ASN A 216 4.98 28.31 5.35
CA ASN A 216 5.53 27.67 6.55
C ASN A 216 7.03 27.96 6.76
N LEU A 217 7.79 28.09 5.66
CA LEU A 217 9.20 28.46 5.76
C LEU A 217 9.38 29.93 6.16
N MET A 218 8.44 30.81 5.77
CA MET A 218 8.46 32.21 6.18
C MET A 218 8.18 32.43 7.68
N GLU A 219 7.45 31.51 8.30
CA GLU A 219 7.11 31.56 9.74
C GLU A 219 8.23 31.00 10.65
N ARG A 220 9.20 30.28 10.07
CA ARG A 220 10.33 29.73 10.85
C ARG A 220 11.36 30.82 11.20
N ASP A 221 12.04 30.60 12.30
CA ASP A 221 13.21 31.39 12.66
C ASP A 221 14.33 31.18 11.63
N GLY A 222 15.05 32.26 11.32
CA GLY A 222 16.16 32.27 10.38
C GLY A 222 15.82 32.81 8.99
N ASP A 223 16.72 32.59 8.03
CA ASP A 223 16.56 33.08 6.64
C ASP A 223 15.71 32.09 5.83
N PRO A 224 14.48 32.46 5.43
CA PRO A 224 13.60 31.55 4.69
C PRO A 224 14.12 31.21 3.29
N VAL A 225 14.96 32.08 2.68
CA VAL A 225 15.57 31.80 1.36
C VAL A 225 16.62 30.70 1.51
N ALA A 226 17.48 30.80 2.52
CA ALA A 226 18.47 29.79 2.83
C ALA A 226 17.81 28.46 3.22
N ALA A 227 16.75 28.50 4.02
CA ALA A 227 15.98 27.31 4.39
C ALA A 227 15.33 26.62 3.17
N MET A 228 14.78 27.37 2.21
CA MET A 228 14.25 26.83 0.97
C MET A 228 15.36 26.21 0.11
N ALA A 229 16.50 26.87 -0.03
CA ALA A 229 17.63 26.35 -0.80
C ALA A 229 18.13 25.01 -0.23
N ASP A 230 18.34 24.93 1.08
CA ASP A 230 18.76 23.70 1.78
C ASP A 230 17.73 22.56 1.59
N LEU A 231 16.44 22.87 1.71
CA LEU A 231 15.37 21.89 1.48
C LEU A 231 15.39 21.32 0.05
N LEU A 232 15.60 22.19 -0.95
CA LEU A 232 15.65 21.78 -2.36
C LEU A 232 16.93 21.02 -2.71
N GLU A 233 18.07 21.36 -2.10
CA GLU A 233 19.33 20.64 -2.29
C GLU A 233 19.30 19.24 -1.68
N ARG A 234 18.69 19.08 -0.51
CA ARG A 234 18.58 17.79 0.19
C ARG A 234 17.49 16.88 -0.37
N ALA A 235 16.63 17.38 -1.27
CA ALA A 235 15.62 16.56 -1.90
C ALA A 235 16.27 15.42 -2.71
N HIS A 236 15.89 14.15 -2.43
CA HIS A 236 16.36 12.95 -3.14
C HIS A 236 15.74 12.86 -4.53
N GLU A 237 16.12 13.79 -5.40
CA GLU A 237 15.57 13.90 -6.75
C GLU A 237 16.66 14.17 -7.79
N PRO A 238 16.42 13.76 -9.06
CA PRO A 238 17.31 14.10 -10.16
C PRO A 238 17.47 15.61 -10.33
N ALA A 239 18.63 16.05 -10.81
CA ALA A 239 18.95 17.48 -10.99
C ALA A 239 17.91 18.23 -11.85
N ALA A 240 17.30 17.56 -12.84
CA ALA A 240 16.25 18.15 -13.67
C ALA A 240 14.98 18.46 -12.84
N GLN A 241 14.61 17.57 -11.91
CA GLN A 241 13.45 17.77 -11.03
C GLN A 241 13.72 18.85 -10.00
N ARG A 242 14.92 18.89 -9.39
CA ARG A 242 15.33 19.98 -8.49
C ARG A 242 15.21 21.34 -9.16
N ARG A 243 15.63 21.48 -10.43
CA ARG A 243 15.47 22.74 -11.19
C ARG A 243 14.00 23.12 -11.38
N ARG A 244 13.10 22.17 -11.59
CA ARG A 244 11.66 22.44 -11.65
C ARG A 244 11.12 22.95 -10.32
N HIS A 245 11.56 22.37 -9.20
CA HIS A 245 11.17 22.84 -7.87
C HIS A 245 11.68 24.24 -7.57
N VAL A 246 12.91 24.58 -7.95
CA VAL A 246 13.44 25.96 -7.82
C VAL A 246 12.56 26.93 -8.63
N ARG A 247 12.24 26.59 -9.89
CA ARG A 247 11.35 27.42 -10.72
C ARG A 247 9.97 27.56 -10.05
N ARG A 248 9.41 26.48 -9.56
CA ARG A 248 8.10 26.52 -8.88
C ARG A 248 8.13 27.36 -7.60
N ALA A 249 9.18 27.27 -6.80
CA ALA A 249 9.38 28.11 -5.62
C ALA A 249 9.42 29.61 -5.99
N LEU A 250 10.14 29.97 -7.07
CA LEU A 250 10.19 31.34 -7.59
C LEU A 250 8.84 31.82 -8.11
N GLU A 251 8.08 30.99 -8.83
CA GLU A 251 6.72 31.32 -9.29
C GLU A 251 5.79 31.63 -8.11
N ILE A 252 5.80 30.79 -7.09
CA ILE A 252 5.00 31.01 -5.87
C ILE A 252 5.46 32.27 -5.15
N TYR A 253 6.76 32.46 -4.98
CA TYR A 253 7.33 33.67 -4.36
C TYR A 253 6.85 34.93 -5.08
N LEU A 254 6.97 34.98 -6.41
CA LEU A 254 6.54 36.14 -7.22
C LEU A 254 5.04 36.40 -7.08
N SER A 255 4.23 35.33 -7.12
CA SER A 255 2.78 35.41 -6.92
C SER A 255 2.42 36.00 -5.54
N LEU A 256 3.02 35.47 -4.47
CA LEU A 256 2.79 35.96 -3.10
C LEU A 256 3.29 37.41 -2.90
N ARG A 257 4.38 37.77 -3.53
CA ARG A 257 4.88 39.14 -3.51
C ARG A 257 3.94 40.11 -4.25
N THR A 258 3.46 39.72 -5.44
CA THR A 258 2.51 40.54 -6.22
C THR A 258 1.18 40.70 -5.46
N ALA A 259 0.75 39.66 -4.77
CA ALA A 259 -0.45 39.69 -3.92
C ALA A 259 -0.26 40.47 -2.61
N GLY A 260 0.93 40.98 -2.33
CA GLY A 260 1.23 41.75 -1.11
C GLY A 260 1.33 40.87 0.17
N VAL A 261 1.35 39.55 0.03
CA VAL A 261 1.50 38.63 1.16
C VAL A 261 2.95 38.57 1.65
N LEU A 262 3.91 38.72 0.73
CA LEU A 262 5.34 38.79 1.05
C LEU A 262 5.86 40.18 0.78
N THR A 263 6.74 40.67 1.66
CA THR A 263 7.42 41.96 1.53
C THR A 263 8.92 41.84 1.75
N HIS A 264 9.67 42.73 1.11
CA HIS A 264 11.09 42.90 1.36
C HIS A 264 11.33 44.16 2.16
N VAL A 265 12.02 44.05 3.28
CA VAL A 265 12.50 45.20 4.04
C VAL A 265 13.94 45.56 3.65
N SER A 266 14.35 46.80 3.92
CA SER A 266 15.72 47.26 3.66
C SER A 266 16.75 46.46 4.50
N SER A 267 17.99 46.38 4.00
CA SER A 267 19.08 45.74 4.75
C SER A 267 19.32 46.42 6.10
N ALA A 268 19.18 47.73 6.18
CA ALA A 268 19.33 48.51 7.41
C ALA A 268 18.25 48.15 8.44
N GLN A 269 17.01 47.99 8.02
CA GLN A 269 15.90 47.61 8.88
C GLN A 269 16.03 46.14 9.34
N ALA A 270 16.44 45.23 8.45
CA ALA A 270 16.69 43.83 8.79
C ALA A 270 17.81 43.67 9.83
N ALA A 271 18.88 44.47 9.70
CA ALA A 271 19.98 44.50 10.64
C ALA A 271 19.57 45.09 11.98
N ALA A 272 18.73 46.12 11.98
CA ALA A 272 18.28 46.80 13.21
C ALA A 272 17.36 45.91 14.09
N ASP A 273 16.52 45.11 13.47
CA ASP A 273 15.57 44.23 14.19
C ASP A 273 15.99 42.77 14.25
N GLY A 274 17.14 42.40 13.65
CA GLY A 274 17.68 41.02 13.67
C GLY A 274 16.82 39.98 12.93
N ARG A 275 15.93 40.43 12.05
CA ARG A 275 15.00 39.58 11.32
C ARG A 275 15.34 39.50 9.82
N PRO A 276 14.95 38.42 9.12
CA PRO A 276 15.17 38.25 7.68
C PRO A 276 14.62 39.45 6.87
N ARG A 277 15.21 39.69 5.70
CA ARG A 277 14.74 40.74 4.77
C ARG A 277 13.41 40.37 4.11
N LEU A 278 13.19 39.10 3.85
CA LEU A 278 11.93 38.56 3.28
C LEU A 278 11.01 38.18 4.42
N ARG A 279 9.81 38.76 4.46
CA ARG A 279 8.84 38.57 5.56
C ARG A 279 7.42 38.46 5.05
N LEU A 280 6.56 37.86 5.88
CA LEU A 280 5.11 37.98 5.72
C LEU A 280 4.69 39.44 6.00
N ALA A 281 3.87 39.96 5.09
CA ALA A 281 3.28 41.31 5.24
C ALA A 281 1.99 41.31 6.06
N VAL A 282 1.41 40.13 6.27
CA VAL A 282 0.16 39.89 6.99
C VAL A 282 0.38 38.80 8.05
N ASP A 283 -0.26 38.95 9.18
CA ASP A 283 -0.31 37.91 10.19
C ASP A 283 -1.23 36.79 9.69
N LEU A 284 -0.66 35.62 9.43
CA LEU A 284 -1.45 34.43 9.10
C LEU A 284 -1.95 33.75 10.37
N PRO A 285 -3.19 33.24 10.42
CA PRO A 285 -3.62 32.42 11.55
C PRO A 285 -2.69 31.23 11.75
N ALA A 286 -2.40 30.87 13.00
CA ALA A 286 -1.49 29.78 13.33
C ALA A 286 -1.82 28.43 12.66
N ASP A 287 -3.09 28.24 12.27
CA ASP A 287 -3.60 27.03 11.61
C ASP A 287 -3.78 27.19 10.10
N PHE A 288 -3.30 28.28 9.49
CA PHE A 288 -3.53 28.56 8.09
C PHE A 288 -3.03 27.45 7.17
N ALA A 289 -1.89 26.87 7.50
CA ALA A 289 -1.28 25.79 6.73
C ALA A 289 -2.01 24.44 6.83
N LEU A 290 -2.78 24.21 7.91
CA LEU A 290 -3.51 22.97 8.17
C LEU A 290 -4.90 22.96 7.53
N ASN A 291 -5.44 24.11 7.13
CA ASN A 291 -6.79 24.31 6.64
C ASN A 291 -6.88 24.47 5.11
N GLN A 292 -5.82 24.21 4.38
CA GLN A 292 -5.84 24.21 2.90
C GLN A 292 -6.12 22.79 2.38
N PRO A 293 -7.07 22.61 1.42
CA PRO A 293 -7.42 21.32 0.82
C PRO A 293 -6.28 20.71 -0.01
#